data_0acd137a5d85e7e07f40f462d1df2a6a
#
_entry.id   0acd137a5d85e7e07f40f462d1df2a6a
#
_cell.length_a   1.000
_cell.length_b   1.000
_cell.length_c   1.000
_cell.angle_alpha   90.00
_cell.angle_beta   90.00
_cell.angle_gamma   90.00
#
_symmetry.space_group_name_H-M   'P 1'
#
loop_
_entity.id
_entity.type
_entity.pdbx_description
1 polymer ?
#
loop_
_entity_poly.entity_id
_entity_poly.type
_entity_poly.pdbx_seq_one_letter_code
_entity_poly.pdbx_strand_id
1 'polypeptide(L)'
;MAGAGTDRPGRVGLFLHIDLDDLNTSNPDDTDTALTELLNGRRPAHTEAGLDITDDTLWALMADADITPVFNRNGTSLSYGRTRRLAPSILRRVIAHRDRRCRFDGCRRSTEGCHIHHVVHWDDGGETDTANSASQCPYHHLNAHHARKFGIAGDADGDLTITRPDGSAFDATPLYRRTA
;
A
#
# COMPACT_ATOMS: atom_id res chain seq x y z
N MET A 1 7.64 25.93 -0.21
CA MET A 1 6.24 26.11 -0.63
C MET A 1 5.64 24.73 -0.76
N ALA A 2 4.72 24.38 0.14
CA ALA A 2 4.04 23.09 0.13
C ALA A 2 3.00 23.11 -0.99
N GLY A 3 3.18 22.27 -2.02
CA GLY A 3 2.18 22.02 -3.03
C GLY A 3 0.98 21.35 -2.40
N ALA A 4 -0.11 22.09 -2.27
CA ALA A 4 -1.41 21.55 -1.93
C ALA A 4 -1.85 20.62 -3.06
N GLY A 5 -1.97 19.33 -2.77
CA GLY A 5 -2.71 18.43 -3.65
C GLY A 5 -4.13 18.96 -3.78
N THR A 6 -4.53 19.31 -4.97
CA THR A 6 -5.88 19.77 -5.27
C THR A 6 -6.82 18.57 -5.26
N ASP A 7 -7.26 18.19 -4.07
CA ASP A 7 -8.41 17.30 -3.91
C ASP A 7 -9.63 18.11 -4.41
N ARG A 8 -9.99 17.96 -5.67
CA ARG A 8 -11.22 18.53 -6.22
C ARG A 8 -12.36 17.63 -5.82
N PRO A 9 -13.36 18.11 -5.03
CA PRO A 9 -14.49 17.28 -4.63
C PRO A 9 -15.23 16.74 -5.85
N GLY A 10 -15.42 15.41 -5.90
CA GLY A 10 -16.19 14.74 -6.95
C GLY A 10 -15.38 14.13 -8.09
N ARG A 11 -14.05 14.26 -8.11
CA ARG A 11 -13.19 13.56 -9.07
C ARG A 11 -12.70 12.22 -8.53
N VAL A 12 -12.58 11.26 -9.44
CA VAL A 12 -11.99 9.96 -9.13
C VAL A 12 -10.45 10.13 -9.03
N GLY A 13 -9.85 9.66 -7.95
CA GLY A 13 -8.40 9.58 -7.85
C GLY A 13 -7.92 8.22 -8.38
N LEU A 14 -7.04 8.24 -9.38
CA LEU A 14 -6.38 7.04 -9.89
C LEU A 14 -4.92 7.01 -9.47
N PHE A 15 -4.46 5.86 -8.94
CA PHE A 15 -3.05 5.59 -8.71
C PHE A 15 -2.52 4.73 -9.85
N LEU A 16 -1.60 5.27 -10.62
CA LEU A 16 -0.91 4.55 -11.66
C LEU A 16 0.43 4.06 -11.11
N HIS A 17 0.52 2.76 -10.82
CA HIS A 17 1.77 2.13 -10.41
C HIS A 17 2.61 1.83 -11.64
N ILE A 18 3.79 2.42 -11.69
CA ILE A 18 4.75 2.26 -12.79
C ILE A 18 6.01 1.65 -12.19
N ASP A 19 6.36 0.44 -12.61
CA ASP A 19 7.67 -0.11 -12.28
C ASP A 19 8.71 0.44 -13.26
N LEU A 20 9.74 1.07 -12.71
CA LEU A 20 10.80 1.68 -13.53
C LEU A 20 11.64 0.62 -14.26
N ASP A 21 11.65 -0.61 -13.75
CA ASP A 21 12.34 -1.72 -14.40
C ASP A 21 11.56 -2.21 -15.64
N ASP A 22 10.24 -2.03 -15.68
CA ASP A 22 9.39 -2.31 -16.85
C ASP A 22 9.48 -1.23 -17.93
N LEU A 23 9.98 -0.02 -17.56
CA LEU A 23 10.16 1.09 -18.51
C LEU A 23 11.46 0.97 -19.35
N ASN A 24 12.17 -0.13 -19.27
CA ASN A 24 13.37 -0.34 -20.07
C ASN A 24 13.01 -0.59 -21.55
N THR A 25 12.30 0.36 -22.14
CA THR A 25 11.93 0.34 -23.55
C THR A 25 13.14 0.69 -24.39
N SER A 26 13.43 -0.13 -25.36
CA SER A 26 14.52 0.01 -26.33
C SER A 26 14.36 1.22 -27.26
N ASN A 27 13.29 2.02 -27.12
CA ASN A 27 13.06 3.21 -27.94
C ASN A 27 12.40 4.35 -27.13
N PRO A 28 13.19 5.35 -26.68
CA PRO A 28 12.68 6.48 -25.91
C PRO A 28 11.78 7.45 -26.71
N ASP A 29 11.71 7.31 -28.05
CA ASP A 29 11.00 8.26 -28.90
C ASP A 29 9.54 7.82 -29.22
N ASP A 30 9.13 6.62 -28.81
CA ASP A 30 7.77 6.10 -29.05
C ASP A 30 6.97 5.99 -27.74
N THR A 31 6.46 7.13 -27.30
CA THR A 31 5.67 7.24 -26.06
C THR A 31 4.34 6.49 -26.15
N ASP A 32 3.74 6.37 -27.32
CA ASP A 32 2.43 5.73 -27.50
C ASP A 32 2.55 4.20 -27.41
N THR A 33 3.62 3.64 -27.98
CA THR A 33 3.91 2.18 -27.87
C THR A 33 4.28 1.82 -26.44
N ALA A 34 5.13 2.62 -25.77
CA ALA A 34 5.52 2.39 -24.38
C ALA A 34 4.31 2.43 -23.44
N LEU A 35 3.39 3.38 -23.63
CA LEU A 35 2.17 3.47 -22.82
C LEU A 35 1.23 2.27 -23.09
N THR A 36 1.12 1.85 -24.33
CA THR A 36 0.29 0.71 -24.73
C THR A 36 0.83 -0.60 -24.15
N GLU A 37 2.16 -0.82 -24.21
CA GLU A 37 2.80 -1.99 -23.61
C GLU A 37 2.66 -2.00 -22.08
N LEU A 38 2.83 -0.85 -21.42
CA LEU A 38 2.62 -0.70 -19.99
C LEU A 38 1.20 -1.08 -19.59
N LEU A 39 0.21 -0.65 -20.38
CA LEU A 39 -1.20 -0.93 -20.11
C LEU A 39 -1.60 -2.38 -20.43
N ASN A 40 -1.00 -3.00 -21.43
CA ASN A 40 -1.28 -4.39 -21.83
C ASN A 40 -0.67 -5.42 -20.86
N GLY A 41 0.48 -5.12 -20.26
CA GLY A 41 1.13 -5.99 -19.27
C GLY A 41 0.64 -5.82 -17.83
N ARG A 42 -0.24 -4.84 -17.56
CA ARG A 42 -0.68 -4.52 -16.22
C ARG A 42 -1.57 -5.56 -15.57
N ARG A 43 -1.55 -5.62 -14.26
CA ARG A 43 -2.57 -6.33 -13.49
C ARG A 43 -3.94 -5.66 -13.69
N PRO A 44 -5.05 -6.43 -13.61
CA PRO A 44 -6.39 -5.84 -13.69
C PRO A 44 -6.53 -4.67 -12.72
N ALA A 45 -7.13 -3.59 -13.21
CA ALA A 45 -7.45 -2.45 -12.36
C ALA A 45 -8.51 -2.84 -11.33
N HIS A 46 -8.42 -2.28 -10.14
CA HIS A 46 -9.37 -2.57 -9.08
C HIS A 46 -9.64 -1.33 -8.24
N THR A 47 -10.78 -1.31 -7.58
CA THR A 47 -11.13 -0.27 -6.60
C THR A 47 -10.34 -0.45 -5.31
N GLU A 48 -10.31 0.57 -4.45
CA GLU A 48 -9.75 0.48 -3.09
C GLU A 48 -10.41 -0.65 -2.27
N ALA A 49 -11.68 -0.94 -2.52
CA ALA A 49 -12.41 -2.06 -1.92
C ALA A 49 -12.05 -3.43 -2.52
N GLY A 50 -11.21 -3.47 -3.56
CA GLY A 50 -10.74 -4.70 -4.20
C GLY A 50 -11.70 -5.26 -5.26
N LEU A 51 -12.62 -4.46 -5.77
CA LEU A 51 -13.49 -4.85 -6.89
C LEU A 51 -12.73 -4.62 -8.19
N ASP A 52 -12.70 -5.62 -9.06
CA ASP A 52 -12.09 -5.50 -10.38
C ASP A 52 -12.86 -4.49 -11.25
N ILE A 53 -12.10 -3.72 -12.00
CA ILE A 53 -12.61 -2.70 -12.93
C ILE A 53 -12.29 -3.17 -14.34
N THR A 54 -13.30 -3.19 -15.22
CA THR A 54 -13.08 -3.49 -16.64
C THR A 54 -12.27 -2.38 -17.32
N ASP A 55 -11.59 -2.74 -18.39
CA ASP A 55 -10.78 -1.78 -19.15
C ASP A 55 -11.61 -0.59 -19.67
N ASP A 56 -12.81 -0.84 -20.18
CA ASP A 56 -13.71 0.21 -20.64
C ASP A 56 -14.07 1.21 -19.52
N THR A 57 -14.33 0.68 -18.32
CA THR A 57 -14.60 1.50 -17.14
C THR A 57 -13.36 2.31 -16.73
N LEU A 58 -12.19 1.68 -16.78
CA LEU A 58 -10.92 2.36 -16.47
C LEU A 58 -10.66 3.50 -17.44
N TRP A 59 -10.80 3.26 -18.75
CA TRP A 59 -10.63 4.30 -19.77
C TRP A 59 -11.61 5.46 -19.59
N ALA A 60 -12.88 5.16 -19.29
CA ALA A 60 -13.87 6.18 -19.01
C ALA A 60 -13.50 7.02 -17.77
N LEU A 61 -12.99 6.39 -16.72
CA LEU A 61 -12.55 7.08 -15.50
C LEU A 61 -11.30 7.94 -15.73
N MET A 62 -10.35 7.46 -16.54
CA MET A 62 -9.11 8.19 -16.85
C MET A 62 -9.37 9.53 -17.55
N ALA A 63 -10.46 9.65 -18.29
CA ALA A 63 -10.80 10.87 -19.04
C ALA A 63 -10.99 12.12 -18.14
N ASP A 64 -11.39 11.93 -16.86
CA ASP A 64 -11.62 13.02 -15.90
C ASP A 64 -11.05 12.74 -14.50
N ALA A 65 -10.08 11.85 -14.39
CA ALA A 65 -9.47 11.48 -13.12
C ALA A 65 -8.29 12.37 -12.76
N ASP A 66 -8.06 12.53 -11.46
CA ASP A 66 -6.80 13.03 -10.94
C ASP A 66 -5.81 11.85 -10.86
N ILE A 67 -4.87 11.79 -11.81
CA ILE A 67 -3.89 10.70 -11.90
C ILE A 67 -2.69 11.01 -11.01
N THR A 68 -2.37 10.09 -10.11
CA THR A 68 -1.17 10.15 -9.29
C THR A 68 -0.23 9.01 -9.72
N PRO A 69 0.87 9.28 -10.44
CA PRO A 69 1.84 8.25 -10.77
C PRO A 69 2.60 7.83 -9.52
N VAL A 70 2.78 6.54 -9.35
CA VAL A 70 3.57 5.92 -8.28
C VAL A 70 4.68 5.12 -8.94
N PHE A 71 5.90 5.63 -8.87
CA PHE A 71 7.06 4.96 -9.44
C PHE A 71 7.62 3.96 -8.44
N ASN A 72 7.76 2.71 -8.88
CA ASN A 72 8.40 1.63 -8.16
C ASN A 72 9.78 1.35 -8.77
N ARG A 73 10.69 0.80 -7.99
CA ARG A 73 11.94 0.21 -8.47
C ARG A 73 12.23 -1.04 -7.65
N ASN A 74 12.47 -2.16 -8.29
CA ASN A 74 12.66 -3.47 -7.64
C ASN A 74 11.50 -3.81 -6.67
N GLY A 75 10.27 -3.48 -7.04
CA GLY A 75 9.10 -3.70 -6.20
C GLY A 75 8.98 -2.77 -4.98
N THR A 76 9.93 -1.86 -4.76
CA THR A 76 9.90 -0.93 -3.62
C THR A 76 9.35 0.41 -4.06
N SER A 77 8.20 0.79 -3.51
CA SER A 77 7.55 2.07 -3.76
C SER A 77 8.01 3.09 -2.71
N LEU A 78 8.13 4.35 -3.08
CA LEU A 78 8.25 5.54 -2.23
C LEU A 78 8.99 5.34 -0.88
N SER A 79 10.27 5.66 -0.84
CA SER A 79 11.04 5.77 0.40
C SER A 79 11.31 7.24 0.76
N TYR A 80 11.05 7.58 2.02
CA TYR A 80 11.45 8.84 2.65
C TYR A 80 12.64 8.63 3.59
N GLY A 81 13.10 7.39 3.70
CA GLY A 81 14.18 7.03 4.59
C GLY A 81 13.91 7.53 6.01
N ARG A 82 14.91 8.12 6.62
CA ARG A 82 14.83 8.71 7.97
C ARG A 82 14.63 10.23 8.01
N THR A 83 14.28 10.82 6.88
CA THR A 83 14.03 12.27 6.83
C THR A 83 12.69 12.66 7.45
N ARG A 84 11.74 11.74 7.51
CA ARG A 84 10.41 11.97 8.07
C ARG A 84 9.91 10.76 8.83
N ARG A 85 9.57 10.95 10.14
CA ARG A 85 8.94 9.90 10.95
C ARG A 85 7.49 9.64 10.55
N LEU A 86 6.73 10.70 10.27
CA LEU A 86 5.32 10.55 9.92
C LEU A 86 5.20 10.36 8.41
N ALA A 87 4.51 9.30 8.01
CA ALA A 87 4.21 9.04 6.61
C ALA A 87 3.45 10.23 5.98
N PRO A 88 4.01 10.87 4.94
CA PRO A 88 3.31 11.92 4.20
C PRO A 88 2.02 11.42 3.57
N SER A 89 1.11 12.33 3.20
CA SER A 89 -0.20 11.98 2.65
C SER A 89 -0.11 11.04 1.44
N ILE A 90 0.84 11.28 0.54
CA ILE A 90 1.04 10.42 -0.64
C ILE A 90 1.45 9.00 -0.24
N LEU A 91 2.40 8.83 0.67
CA LEU A 91 2.81 7.51 1.15
C LEU A 91 1.67 6.79 1.87
N ARG A 92 0.90 7.51 2.70
CA ARG A 92 -0.30 6.95 3.36
C ARG A 92 -1.32 6.42 2.36
N ARG A 93 -1.57 7.15 1.26
CA ARG A 93 -2.50 6.73 0.20
C ARG A 93 -1.98 5.49 -0.54
N VAL A 94 -0.68 5.45 -0.86
CA VAL A 94 -0.05 4.27 -1.49
C VAL A 94 -0.16 3.04 -0.59
N ILE A 95 0.18 3.18 0.70
CA ILE A 95 0.07 2.09 1.68
C ILE A 95 -1.40 1.65 1.83
N ALA A 96 -2.34 2.58 1.94
CA ALA A 96 -3.76 2.28 2.04
C ALA A 96 -4.27 1.50 0.83
N HIS A 97 -3.84 1.90 -0.38
CA HIS A 97 -4.19 1.23 -1.63
C HIS A 97 -3.61 -0.20 -1.70
N ARG A 98 -2.34 -0.39 -1.30
CA ARG A 98 -1.70 -1.71 -1.24
C ARG A 98 -2.40 -2.63 -0.22
N ASP A 99 -2.62 -2.12 1.00
CA ASP A 99 -3.09 -2.92 2.13
C ASP A 99 -4.59 -3.21 2.08
N ARG A 100 -5.39 -2.27 1.57
CA ARG A 100 -6.87 -2.31 1.48
C ARG A 100 -7.57 -2.47 2.82
N ARG A 101 -6.90 -3.01 3.82
CA ARG A 101 -7.38 -3.26 5.19
C ARG A 101 -6.22 -3.28 6.17
N CYS A 102 -6.57 -3.26 7.45
CA CYS A 102 -5.60 -3.47 8.52
C CYS A 102 -4.80 -4.76 8.29
N ARG A 103 -3.47 -4.66 8.35
CA ARG A 103 -2.53 -5.77 8.12
C ARG A 103 -2.37 -6.71 9.32
N PHE A 104 -3.14 -6.50 10.40
CA PHE A 104 -3.20 -7.50 11.48
C PHE A 104 -4.03 -8.69 11.03
N ASP A 105 -3.48 -9.89 11.22
CA ASP A 105 -4.11 -11.13 10.76
C ASP A 105 -5.56 -11.28 11.20
N GLY A 106 -6.42 -11.64 10.24
CA GLY A 106 -7.86 -11.82 10.46
C GLY A 106 -8.66 -10.51 10.60
N CYS A 107 -8.01 -9.34 10.59
CA CYS A 107 -8.72 -8.08 10.65
C CYS A 107 -9.32 -7.71 9.28
N ARG A 108 -10.60 -7.30 9.30
CA ARG A 108 -11.34 -6.90 8.09
C ARG A 108 -11.64 -5.40 8.03
N ARG A 109 -11.09 -4.58 8.95
CA ARG A 109 -11.31 -3.13 8.90
C ARG A 109 -10.60 -2.54 7.70
N SER A 110 -11.31 -1.68 6.94
CA SER A 110 -10.73 -0.92 5.83
C SER A 110 -9.58 -0.04 6.31
N THR A 111 -8.75 0.42 5.40
CA THR A 111 -7.64 1.34 5.69
C THR A 111 -8.10 2.73 6.11
N GLU A 112 -9.37 3.05 5.87
CA GLU A 112 -9.96 4.30 6.32
C GLU A 112 -9.83 4.45 7.85
N GLY A 113 -9.19 5.51 8.28
CA GLY A 113 -8.87 5.74 9.70
C GLY A 113 -7.79 4.84 10.29
N CYS A 114 -7.10 4.02 9.48
CA CYS A 114 -5.93 3.29 9.94
C CYS A 114 -4.74 4.23 10.19
N HIS A 115 -3.94 3.85 11.17
CA HIS A 115 -2.63 4.44 11.41
C HIS A 115 -1.59 3.74 10.54
N ILE A 116 -0.55 4.44 10.15
CA ILE A 116 0.63 3.83 9.55
C ILE A 116 1.56 3.40 10.68
N HIS A 117 1.87 2.11 10.71
CA HIS A 117 2.73 1.49 11.70
C HIS A 117 4.06 1.09 11.04
N HIS A 118 5.19 1.44 11.65
CA HIS A 118 6.50 1.00 11.20
C HIS A 118 6.75 -0.44 11.69
N VAL A 119 7.07 -1.36 10.77
CA VAL A 119 7.40 -2.76 11.06
C VAL A 119 8.65 -2.82 11.93
N VAL A 120 9.74 -2.22 11.48
CA VAL A 120 10.89 -1.88 12.32
C VAL A 120 10.61 -0.50 12.90
N HIS A 121 10.53 -0.40 14.22
CA HIS A 121 10.14 0.84 14.88
C HIS A 121 11.08 1.98 14.53
N TRP A 122 10.53 3.20 14.41
CA TRP A 122 11.33 4.38 14.07
C TRP A 122 12.53 4.58 15.01
N ASP A 123 12.33 4.40 16.31
CA ASP A 123 13.38 4.59 17.31
C ASP A 123 14.47 3.50 17.23
N ASP A 124 14.14 2.35 16.61
CA ASP A 124 15.06 1.23 16.35
C ASP A 124 15.72 1.32 14.96
N GLY A 125 15.63 2.45 14.28
CA GLY A 125 16.28 2.70 13.00
C GLY A 125 15.39 2.46 11.77
N GLY A 126 14.13 2.08 11.94
CA GLY A 126 13.20 1.84 10.84
C GLY A 126 12.98 3.08 9.97
N GLU A 127 12.90 2.89 8.67
CA GLU A 127 12.66 3.94 7.70
C GLU A 127 11.17 4.15 7.43
N THR A 128 10.83 5.32 6.91
CA THR A 128 9.46 5.64 6.49
C THR A 128 9.36 5.42 4.99
N ASP A 129 9.05 4.19 4.62
CA ASP A 129 8.85 3.71 3.25
C ASP A 129 7.71 2.69 3.19
N THR A 130 7.42 2.15 2.02
CA THR A 130 6.36 1.15 1.86
C THR A 130 6.76 -0.17 2.49
N ALA A 131 8.00 -0.63 2.33
CA ALA A 131 8.46 -1.92 2.82
C ALA A 131 8.43 -2.03 4.36
N ASN A 132 8.64 -0.90 5.05
CA ASN A 132 8.64 -0.83 6.50
C ASN A 132 7.35 -0.24 7.11
N SER A 133 6.31 0.02 6.31
CA SER A 133 5.09 0.68 6.79
C SER A 133 3.84 -0.11 6.45
N ALA A 134 3.00 -0.38 7.45
CA ALA A 134 1.76 -1.14 7.31
C ALA A 134 0.55 -0.40 7.90
N SER A 135 -0.61 -0.55 7.25
CA SER A 135 -1.88 -0.02 7.77
C SER A 135 -2.35 -0.83 8.97
N GLN A 136 -2.53 -0.18 10.11
CA GLN A 136 -3.05 -0.79 11.33
C GLN A 136 -4.25 -0.01 11.84
N CYS A 137 -5.38 -0.69 12.05
CA CYS A 137 -6.53 -0.01 12.65
C CYS A 137 -6.20 0.47 14.07
N PRO A 138 -6.89 1.50 14.61
CA PRO A 138 -6.58 2.05 15.92
C PRO A 138 -6.54 1.00 17.03
N TYR A 139 -7.43 0.00 16.97
CA TYR A 139 -7.42 -1.09 17.94
C TYR A 139 -6.14 -1.92 17.90
N HIS A 140 -5.73 -2.40 16.72
CA HIS A 140 -4.54 -3.23 16.62
C HIS A 140 -3.27 -2.42 16.83
N HIS A 141 -3.21 -1.20 16.34
CA HIS A 141 -2.07 -0.32 16.56
C HIS A 141 -1.85 -0.03 18.05
N LEU A 142 -2.89 0.45 18.73
CA LEU A 142 -2.76 0.92 20.12
C LEU A 142 -2.86 -0.23 21.15
N ASN A 143 -3.79 -1.17 20.95
CA ASN A 143 -4.02 -2.22 21.94
C ASN A 143 -3.19 -3.48 21.66
N ALA A 144 -3.08 -3.96 20.41
CA ALA A 144 -2.30 -5.15 20.14
C ALA A 144 -0.80 -4.84 20.23
N HIS A 145 -0.29 -3.92 19.39
CA HIS A 145 1.15 -3.66 19.37
C HIS A 145 1.63 -2.88 20.60
N HIS A 146 1.08 -1.69 20.89
CA HIS A 146 1.63 -0.85 21.95
C HIS A 146 1.27 -1.35 23.36
N ALA A 147 0.01 -1.70 23.64
CA ALA A 147 -0.39 -2.10 24.99
C ALA A 147 -0.08 -3.57 25.29
N ARG A 148 -0.41 -4.50 24.37
CA ARG A 148 -0.29 -5.94 24.60
C ARG A 148 0.98 -6.54 24.03
N LYS A 149 1.85 -5.75 23.40
CA LYS A 149 3.16 -6.15 22.91
C LYS A 149 3.15 -7.28 21.88
N PHE A 150 2.13 -7.33 21.03
CA PHE A 150 2.20 -8.15 19.83
C PHE A 150 3.29 -7.61 18.91
N GLY A 151 4.15 -8.50 18.43
CA GLY A 151 5.17 -8.15 17.45
C GLY A 151 4.62 -8.15 16.04
N ILE A 152 5.30 -7.42 15.18
CA ILE A 152 5.14 -7.46 13.73
C ILE A 152 6.54 -7.50 13.12
N ALA A 153 6.75 -8.35 12.12
CA ALA A 153 8.02 -8.48 11.42
C ALA A 153 7.80 -8.88 9.97
N GLY A 154 8.79 -8.64 9.13
CA GLY A 154 8.75 -8.99 7.71
C GLY A 154 8.81 -7.76 6.82
N ASP A 155 8.42 -7.93 5.57
CA ASP A 155 8.35 -6.89 4.56
C ASP A 155 6.88 -6.48 4.35
N ALA A 156 6.56 -5.21 4.54
CA ALA A 156 5.19 -4.75 4.39
C ALA A 156 4.72 -4.76 2.92
N ASP A 157 5.64 -4.71 1.95
CA ASP A 157 5.32 -4.88 0.52
C ASP A 157 5.08 -6.37 0.17
N GLY A 158 5.50 -7.29 1.04
CA GLY A 158 5.30 -8.73 0.95
C GLY A 158 4.52 -9.28 2.16
N ASP A 159 5.13 -10.27 2.79
CA ASP A 159 4.55 -11.00 3.91
C ASP A 159 4.94 -10.40 5.27
N LEU A 160 3.95 -10.27 6.13
CA LEU A 160 4.12 -9.87 7.52
C LEU A 160 3.79 -11.03 8.45
N THR A 161 4.59 -11.18 9.48
CA THR A 161 4.36 -12.13 10.57
C THR A 161 3.95 -11.37 11.82
N ILE A 162 2.82 -11.78 12.41
CA ILE A 162 2.39 -11.28 13.72
C ILE A 162 2.79 -12.31 14.79
N THR A 163 3.36 -11.84 15.88
CA THR A 163 3.73 -12.69 17.02
C THR A 163 3.01 -12.26 18.29
N ARG A 164 2.71 -13.23 19.14
CA ARG A 164 2.16 -12.95 20.47
C ARG A 164 3.26 -12.43 21.41
N PRO A 165 2.90 -11.88 22.56
CA PRO A 165 3.88 -11.41 23.54
C PRO A 165 4.86 -12.47 24.05
N ASP A 166 4.48 -13.74 23.97
CA ASP A 166 5.33 -14.88 24.33
C ASP A 166 6.26 -15.35 23.19
N GLY A 167 6.24 -14.63 22.05
CA GLY A 167 7.03 -14.93 20.86
C GLY A 167 6.43 -16.00 19.94
N SER A 168 5.30 -16.62 20.31
CA SER A 168 4.64 -17.59 19.44
C SER A 168 3.96 -16.90 18.26
N ALA A 169 3.92 -17.56 17.10
CA ALA A 169 3.23 -17.02 15.91
C ALA A 169 1.73 -16.83 16.19
N PHE A 170 1.21 -15.67 15.77
CA PHE A 170 -0.21 -15.42 15.79
C PHE A 170 -0.80 -15.89 14.46
N ASP A 171 -1.70 -16.86 14.53
CA ASP A 171 -2.46 -17.35 13.40
C ASP A 171 -3.95 -17.05 13.65
N ALA A 172 -4.51 -16.20 12.79
CA ALA A 172 -5.91 -15.83 12.83
C ALA A 172 -6.80 -16.78 12.00
N THR A 173 -6.29 -17.94 11.57
CA THR A 173 -7.08 -18.91 10.83
C THR A 173 -8.34 -19.27 11.65
N PRO A 174 -9.54 -19.06 11.09
CA PRO A 174 -10.77 -19.33 11.84
C PRO A 174 -10.84 -20.78 12.31
N LEU A 175 -11.26 -20.99 13.55
CA LEU A 175 -11.34 -22.32 14.16
C LEU A 175 -12.16 -23.32 13.35
N TYR A 176 -13.12 -22.86 12.55
CA TYR A 176 -13.92 -23.74 11.70
C TYR A 176 -13.14 -24.39 10.54
N ARG A 177 -11.95 -23.87 10.17
CA ARG A 177 -11.06 -24.51 9.19
C ARG A 177 -10.11 -25.56 9.80
N ARG A 178 -10.10 -25.69 11.13
CA ARG A 178 -9.22 -26.65 11.84
C ARG A 178 -9.83 -28.05 11.97
N THR A 179 -11.08 -28.23 11.50
CA THR A 179 -11.82 -29.50 11.63
C THR A 179 -12.09 -30.18 10.28
N ALA A 180 -11.23 -29.97 9.29
CA ALA A 180 -11.30 -30.70 8.02
C ALA A 180 -10.13 -31.65 7.86
#